data_562e73f50edfc2da447cb0dcefbde474
#
_entry.id   562e73f50edfc2da447cb0dcefbde474
#
_cell.length_a   1.000
_cell.length_b   1.000
_cell.length_c   1.000
_cell.angle_alpha   90.00
_cell.angle_beta   90.00
_cell.angle_gamma   90.00
#
_symmetry.space_group_name_H-M   'P 1'
#
loop_
_entity.id
_entity.type
_entity.pdbx_description
1 polymer ?
#
loop_
_entity_poly.entity_id
_entity_poly.type
_entity_poly.pdbx_seq_one_letter_code
_entity_poly.pdbx_strand_id
1 'polypeptide(L)'
;MYTHILIATDGSELAQKGLDHGLSLAKQIGGRVTILYVSEPVPVFAMGGDFGMAGPAIDFEAYRQSGREAAASILGKAKELADRMGVPSDTIHIEEAIPAEAIVEVAREKDCNLIVMASHGRRAISRLFLGSQTIETLTHSPVPVLVVR
;
A
#
# COMPACT_ATOMS: atom_id res chain seq x y z
N MET A 1 -5.15 -23.26 -3.57
CA MET A 1 -5.43 -22.62 -2.30
C MET A 1 -5.45 -21.09 -2.46
N TYR A 2 -4.32 -20.40 -2.70
CA TYR A 2 -4.33 -18.97 -3.01
C TYR A 2 -4.53 -18.77 -4.52
N THR A 3 -5.52 -17.95 -4.88
CA THR A 3 -5.87 -17.68 -6.28
C THR A 3 -5.86 -16.21 -6.62
N HIS A 4 -6.04 -15.36 -5.61
CA HIS A 4 -6.03 -13.91 -5.75
C HIS A 4 -5.28 -13.26 -4.57
N ILE A 5 -4.16 -12.64 -4.86
CA ILE A 5 -3.28 -12.02 -3.87
C ILE A 5 -3.44 -10.50 -3.91
N LEU A 6 -3.69 -9.88 -2.75
CA LEU A 6 -3.57 -8.43 -2.60
C LEU A 6 -2.13 -8.10 -2.19
N ILE A 7 -1.45 -7.25 -2.93
CA ILE A 7 -0.12 -6.74 -2.59
C ILE A 7 -0.22 -5.26 -2.25
N ALA A 8 0.04 -4.90 -0.99
CA ALA A 8 0.08 -3.52 -0.55
C ALA A 8 1.50 -2.96 -0.72
N THR A 9 1.61 -1.81 -1.40
CA THR A 9 2.89 -1.14 -1.63
C THR A 9 2.79 0.36 -1.32
N ASP A 10 3.84 0.92 -0.74
CA ASP A 10 4.02 2.36 -0.57
C ASP A 10 5.19 2.90 -1.42
N GLY A 11 5.76 2.06 -2.28
CA GLY A 11 6.89 2.37 -3.14
C GLY A 11 8.24 2.41 -2.42
N SER A 12 8.31 2.05 -1.13
CA SER A 12 9.57 1.92 -0.40
C SER A 12 10.38 0.71 -0.89
N GLU A 13 11.67 0.68 -0.56
CA GLU A 13 12.54 -0.45 -0.91
C GLU A 13 12.04 -1.78 -0.32
N LEU A 14 11.53 -1.75 0.92
CA LEU A 14 10.98 -2.94 1.55
C LEU A 14 9.65 -3.37 0.93
N ALA A 15 8.80 -2.40 0.54
CA ALA A 15 7.56 -2.69 -0.19
C ALA A 15 7.86 -3.30 -1.57
N GLN A 16 8.97 -2.91 -2.21
CA GLN A 16 9.41 -3.55 -3.44
C GLN A 16 9.73 -5.02 -3.23
N LYS A 17 10.40 -5.39 -2.12
CA LYS A 17 10.60 -6.80 -1.75
C LYS A 17 9.26 -7.53 -1.56
N GLY A 18 8.30 -6.88 -0.92
CA GLY A 18 6.94 -7.42 -0.77
C GLY A 18 6.28 -7.68 -2.13
N LEU A 19 6.40 -6.75 -3.05
CA LEU A 19 5.91 -6.89 -4.42
C LEU A 19 6.57 -8.06 -5.15
N ASP A 20 7.89 -8.18 -5.08
CA ASP A 20 8.65 -9.28 -5.71
C ASP A 20 8.23 -10.64 -5.16
N HIS A 21 8.07 -10.76 -3.83
CA HIS A 21 7.59 -11.99 -3.19
C HIS A 21 6.15 -12.33 -3.61
N GLY A 22 5.25 -11.35 -3.58
CA GLY A 22 3.85 -11.55 -3.95
C GLY A 22 3.68 -11.96 -5.41
N LEU A 23 4.38 -11.30 -6.34
CA LEU A 23 4.35 -11.64 -7.76
C LEU A 23 4.98 -13.01 -8.04
N SER A 24 6.10 -13.34 -7.39
CA SER A 24 6.73 -14.65 -7.53
C SER A 24 5.81 -15.77 -7.06
N LEU A 25 5.13 -15.57 -5.93
CA LEU A 25 4.14 -16.51 -5.41
C LEU A 25 2.96 -16.66 -6.38
N ALA A 26 2.37 -15.56 -6.83
CA ALA A 26 1.26 -15.57 -7.78
C ALA A 26 1.62 -16.33 -9.07
N LYS A 27 2.82 -16.11 -9.59
CA LYS A 27 3.33 -16.82 -10.77
C LYS A 27 3.40 -18.33 -10.55
N GLN A 28 3.94 -18.76 -9.40
CA GLN A 28 4.10 -20.18 -9.07
C GLN A 28 2.76 -20.93 -8.92
N ILE A 29 1.76 -20.26 -8.38
CA ILE A 29 0.44 -20.87 -8.14
C ILE A 29 -0.55 -20.63 -9.28
N GLY A 30 -0.17 -19.90 -10.34
CA GLY A 30 -1.07 -19.54 -11.43
C GLY A 30 -2.19 -18.59 -10.99
N GLY A 31 -1.95 -17.79 -9.96
CA GLY A 31 -2.91 -16.83 -9.41
C GLY A 31 -2.85 -15.47 -10.10
N ARG A 32 -3.79 -14.59 -9.70
CA ARG A 32 -3.82 -13.16 -10.09
C ARG A 32 -3.49 -12.27 -8.90
N VAL A 33 -3.19 -11.00 -9.18
CA VAL A 33 -2.78 -10.02 -8.18
C VAL A 33 -3.60 -8.74 -8.30
N THR A 34 -3.97 -8.16 -7.15
CA THR A 34 -4.35 -6.75 -7.05
C THR A 34 -3.24 -6.01 -6.32
N ILE A 35 -2.68 -4.97 -6.94
CA ILE A 35 -1.64 -4.13 -6.34
C ILE A 35 -2.29 -2.86 -5.84
N LEU A 36 -2.16 -2.60 -4.54
CA LEU A 36 -2.81 -1.48 -3.86
C LEU A 36 -1.77 -0.46 -3.37
N TYR A 37 -2.00 0.80 -3.71
CA TYR A 37 -1.36 1.95 -3.10
C TYR A 37 -2.39 2.82 -2.38
N VAL A 38 -2.10 3.23 -1.15
CA VAL A 38 -2.96 4.09 -0.34
C VAL A 38 -2.20 5.38 -0.06
N SER A 39 -2.77 6.53 -0.44
CA SER A 39 -2.28 7.83 0.00
C SER A 39 -3.01 8.24 1.28
N GLU A 40 -2.22 8.62 2.29
CA GLU A 40 -2.75 9.01 3.58
C GLU A 40 -3.38 10.41 3.54
N PRO A 41 -4.33 10.72 4.44
CA PRO A 41 -4.89 12.07 4.58
C PRO A 41 -3.80 13.11 4.85
N VAL A 42 -4.08 14.35 4.46
CA VAL A 42 -3.20 15.48 4.80
C VAL A 42 -3.07 15.57 6.33
N PRO A 43 -1.85 15.62 6.90
CA PRO A 43 -1.69 15.72 8.34
C PRO A 43 -2.36 16.98 8.89
N VAL A 44 -3.26 16.84 9.86
CA VAL A 44 -4.01 17.94 10.47
C VAL A 44 -3.10 18.99 11.13
N PHE A 45 -1.90 18.59 11.57
CA PHE A 45 -0.87 19.50 12.09
C PHE A 45 -0.35 20.51 11.06
N ALA A 46 -0.55 20.25 9.77
CA ALA A 46 -0.28 21.20 8.72
C ALA A 46 -1.36 22.30 8.64
N MET A 47 -2.46 22.18 9.37
CA MET A 47 -3.59 23.13 9.37
C MET A 47 -3.47 24.27 10.40
N GLY A 48 -2.27 24.54 10.94
CA GLY A 48 -2.04 25.66 11.84
C GLY A 48 -2.46 25.33 13.28
N GLY A 49 -1.53 24.87 14.07
CA GLY A 49 -1.68 24.89 15.51
C GLY A 49 -1.80 26.32 16.01
N ASP A 50 -2.40 26.51 17.15
CA ASP A 50 -2.82 27.67 17.93
C ASP A 50 -1.76 28.78 18.19
N PHE A 51 -0.77 28.92 17.32
CA PHE A 51 0.21 29.98 17.32
C PHE A 51 0.03 30.83 16.07
N GLY A 52 -0.72 31.92 16.17
CA GLY A 52 -1.01 33.00 15.25
C GLY A 52 0.09 33.48 14.28
N MET A 53 0.85 32.61 13.70
CA MET A 53 1.72 32.85 12.59
C MET A 53 1.07 32.27 11.34
N ALA A 54 0.67 33.15 10.44
CA ALA A 54 0.25 32.80 9.09
C ALA A 54 1.41 32.07 8.39
N GLY A 55 1.47 30.74 8.54
CA GLY A 55 2.26 29.89 7.66
C GLY A 55 1.67 29.98 6.24
N PRO A 56 2.46 29.70 5.19
CA PRO A 56 1.94 29.69 3.83
C PRO A 56 0.73 28.74 3.79
N ALA A 57 -0.40 29.21 3.21
CA ALA A 57 -1.58 28.41 3.03
C ALA A 57 -1.20 27.11 2.30
N ILE A 58 -1.51 25.97 2.92
CA ILE A 58 -1.25 24.66 2.28
C ILE A 58 -2.22 24.54 1.11
N ASP A 59 -1.65 24.37 -0.08
CA ASP A 59 -2.43 24.05 -1.27
C ASP A 59 -2.79 22.57 -1.22
N PHE A 60 -3.98 22.28 -0.68
CA PHE A 60 -4.49 20.91 -0.56
C PHE A 60 -4.63 20.22 -1.92
N GLU A 61 -4.98 20.97 -2.97
CA GLU A 61 -5.10 20.38 -4.29
C GLU A 61 -3.74 20.01 -4.87
N ALA A 62 -2.72 20.84 -4.69
CA ALA A 62 -1.35 20.51 -5.06
C ALA A 62 -0.84 19.26 -4.30
N TYR A 63 -1.19 19.13 -3.02
CA TYR A 63 -0.85 17.95 -2.23
C TYR A 63 -1.52 16.68 -2.77
N ARG A 64 -2.82 16.73 -3.06
CA ARG A 64 -3.57 15.61 -3.67
C ARG A 64 -3.02 15.25 -5.03
N GLN A 65 -2.75 16.24 -5.88
CA GLN A 65 -2.18 16.03 -7.19
C GLN A 65 -0.82 15.33 -7.12
N SER A 66 0.05 15.77 -6.21
CA SER A 66 1.34 15.12 -5.95
C SER A 66 1.16 13.65 -5.49
N GLY A 67 0.16 13.39 -4.66
CA GLY A 67 -0.19 12.02 -4.23
C GLY A 67 -0.66 11.14 -5.39
N ARG A 68 -1.48 11.68 -6.29
CA ARG A 68 -1.95 10.96 -7.49
C ARG A 68 -0.79 10.64 -8.45
N GLU A 69 0.12 11.59 -8.64
CA GLU A 69 1.31 11.40 -9.49
C GLU A 69 2.25 10.34 -8.91
N ALA A 70 2.47 10.37 -7.60
CA ALA A 70 3.25 9.34 -6.90
C ALA A 70 2.59 7.95 -7.03
N ALA A 71 1.28 7.87 -6.83
CA ALA A 71 0.51 6.64 -7.00
C ALA A 71 0.62 6.09 -8.43
N ALA A 72 0.42 6.93 -9.43
CA ALA A 72 0.52 6.55 -10.83
C ALA A 72 1.92 6.00 -11.19
N SER A 73 2.98 6.64 -10.68
CA SER A 73 4.36 6.19 -10.88
C SER A 73 4.63 4.85 -10.21
N ILE A 74 4.24 4.70 -8.94
CA ILE A 74 4.48 3.47 -8.16
C ILE A 74 3.69 2.30 -8.74
N LEU A 75 2.39 2.49 -8.98
CA LEU A 75 1.52 1.46 -9.53
C LEU A 75 1.88 1.11 -10.98
N GLY A 76 2.28 2.08 -11.79
CA GLY A 76 2.74 1.86 -13.16
C GLY A 76 3.95 0.93 -13.20
N LYS A 77 4.98 1.20 -12.39
CA LYS A 77 6.17 0.34 -12.29
C LYS A 77 5.84 -1.07 -11.78
N ALA A 78 4.95 -1.16 -10.80
CA ALA A 78 4.51 -2.44 -10.26
C ALA A 78 3.73 -3.26 -11.30
N LYS A 79 2.86 -2.61 -12.07
CA LYS A 79 2.11 -3.24 -13.17
C LYS A 79 3.04 -3.74 -14.28
N GLU A 80 3.99 -2.91 -14.71
CA GLU A 80 5.00 -3.31 -15.71
C GLU A 80 5.81 -4.54 -15.25
N LEU A 81 6.16 -4.61 -13.97
CA LEU A 81 6.86 -5.77 -13.41
C LEU A 81 5.98 -7.03 -13.47
N ALA A 82 4.71 -6.92 -13.06
CA ALA A 82 3.76 -8.02 -13.13
C ALA A 82 3.58 -8.52 -14.58
N ASP A 83 3.45 -7.61 -15.54
CA ASP A 83 3.31 -7.93 -16.96
C ASP A 83 4.56 -8.64 -17.51
N ARG A 84 5.76 -8.17 -17.17
CA ARG A 84 7.02 -8.84 -17.55
C ARG A 84 7.12 -10.24 -16.95
N MET A 85 6.58 -10.47 -15.75
CA MET A 85 6.54 -11.77 -15.10
C MET A 85 5.44 -12.70 -15.64
N GLY A 86 4.51 -12.15 -16.45
CA GLY A 86 3.34 -12.88 -16.96
C GLY A 86 2.28 -13.14 -15.88
N VAL A 87 2.20 -12.28 -14.85
CA VAL A 87 1.20 -12.37 -13.76
C VAL A 87 0.01 -11.47 -14.06
N PRO A 88 -1.20 -12.02 -14.20
CA PRO A 88 -2.40 -11.20 -14.34
C PRO A 88 -2.57 -10.26 -13.15
N SER A 89 -2.67 -8.96 -13.39
CA SER A 89 -2.70 -7.98 -12.31
C SER A 89 -3.56 -6.76 -12.62
N ASP A 90 -4.23 -6.26 -11.56
CA ASP A 90 -4.92 -4.99 -11.52
C ASP A 90 -4.24 -4.06 -10.52
N THR A 91 -4.40 -2.75 -10.69
CA THR A 91 -3.87 -1.74 -9.77
C THR A 91 -5.00 -0.89 -9.20
N ILE A 92 -4.91 -0.55 -7.92
CA ILE A 92 -5.88 0.29 -7.22
C ILE A 92 -5.13 1.38 -6.44
N HIS A 93 -5.59 2.62 -6.55
CA HIS A 93 -5.21 3.72 -5.70
C HIS A 93 -6.40 4.13 -4.83
N ILE A 94 -6.24 4.13 -3.52
CA ILE A 94 -7.19 4.70 -2.57
C ILE A 94 -6.60 5.99 -2.01
N GLU A 95 -7.34 7.08 -2.17
CA GLU A 95 -6.93 8.39 -1.69
C GLU A 95 -7.44 8.66 -0.27
N GLU A 96 -6.65 9.39 0.51
CA GLU A 96 -7.03 9.93 1.83
C GLU A 96 -7.58 8.88 2.80
N ALA A 97 -6.97 7.70 2.84
CA ALA A 97 -7.41 6.60 3.69
C ALA A 97 -6.30 6.11 4.64
N ILE A 98 -6.72 5.42 5.70
CA ILE A 98 -5.83 4.70 6.60
C ILE A 98 -5.41 3.39 5.91
N PRO A 99 -4.11 3.15 5.69
CA PRO A 99 -3.66 2.02 4.88
C PRO A 99 -4.20 0.67 5.34
N ALA A 100 -4.18 0.37 6.63
CA ALA A 100 -4.66 -0.92 7.15
C ALA A 100 -6.14 -1.16 6.86
N GLU A 101 -6.99 -0.14 7.03
CA GLU A 101 -8.42 -0.21 6.75
C GLU A 101 -8.67 -0.45 5.25
N ALA A 102 -8.02 0.34 4.40
CA ALA A 102 -8.13 0.20 2.95
C ALA A 102 -7.66 -1.18 2.45
N ILE A 103 -6.57 -1.71 3.01
CA ILE A 103 -6.05 -3.04 2.67
C ILE A 103 -7.09 -4.12 2.98
N VAL A 104 -7.67 -4.08 4.18
CA VAL A 104 -8.68 -5.07 4.62
C VAL A 104 -9.96 -4.98 3.79
N GLU A 105 -10.41 -3.76 3.50
CA GLU A 105 -11.62 -3.51 2.71
C GLU A 105 -11.44 -3.98 1.26
N VAL A 106 -10.36 -3.59 0.60
CA VAL A 106 -10.05 -4.01 -0.78
C VAL A 106 -9.87 -5.53 -0.86
N ALA A 107 -9.22 -6.15 0.13
CA ALA A 107 -9.09 -7.61 0.16
C ALA A 107 -10.45 -8.31 0.16
N ARG A 108 -11.42 -7.75 0.91
CA ARG A 108 -12.79 -8.28 0.97
C ARG A 108 -13.55 -8.01 -0.32
N GLU A 109 -13.54 -6.77 -0.82
CA GLU A 109 -14.28 -6.37 -2.04
C GLU A 109 -13.82 -7.09 -3.30
N LYS A 110 -12.54 -7.41 -3.38
CA LYS A 110 -11.93 -8.09 -4.53
C LYS A 110 -11.84 -9.60 -4.38
N ASP A 111 -12.37 -10.16 -3.28
CA ASP A 111 -12.26 -11.59 -2.98
C ASP A 111 -10.79 -12.08 -3.00
N CYS A 112 -9.88 -11.26 -2.48
CA CYS A 112 -8.50 -11.69 -2.29
C CYS A 112 -8.42 -12.68 -1.13
N ASN A 113 -7.62 -13.73 -1.29
CA ASN A 113 -7.50 -14.78 -0.28
C ASN A 113 -6.09 -14.89 0.34
N LEU A 114 -5.24 -13.92 0.04
CA LEU A 114 -3.96 -13.67 0.70
C LEU A 114 -3.63 -12.18 0.58
N ILE A 115 -3.11 -11.57 1.65
CA ILE A 115 -2.49 -10.25 1.63
C ILE A 115 -0.98 -10.42 1.73
N VAL A 116 -0.22 -9.69 0.92
CA VAL A 116 1.24 -9.58 1.00
C VAL A 116 1.60 -8.13 1.24
N MET A 117 2.41 -7.87 2.26
CA MET A 117 2.85 -6.51 2.60
C MET A 117 4.22 -6.51 3.26
N ALA A 118 4.88 -5.36 3.25
CA ALA A 118 6.12 -5.16 3.98
C ALA A 118 5.87 -5.08 5.49
N SER A 119 6.87 -5.45 6.28
CA SER A 119 6.79 -5.38 7.75
C SER A 119 6.68 -3.96 8.30
N HIS A 120 7.08 -2.95 7.51
CA HIS A 120 6.94 -1.53 7.81
C HIS A 120 6.98 -0.70 6.52
N GLY A 121 6.44 0.51 6.58
CA GLY A 121 6.42 1.45 5.46
C GLY A 121 7.56 2.48 5.51
N ARG A 122 7.38 3.58 4.78
CA ARG A 122 8.36 4.69 4.66
C ARG A 122 8.73 5.36 5.99
N ARG A 123 7.86 5.31 7.00
CA ARG A 123 8.02 5.98 8.29
C ARG A 123 8.64 5.09 9.38
N ALA A 124 9.27 3.99 9.02
CA ALA A 124 9.85 3.08 10.00
C ALA A 124 10.98 3.72 10.80
N ILE A 125 10.79 3.79 12.11
CA ILE A 125 11.80 4.30 13.06
C ILE A 125 12.77 3.18 13.45
N SER A 126 12.36 1.92 13.37
CA SER A 126 13.19 0.77 13.77
C SER A 126 12.84 -0.47 12.92
N ARG A 127 13.88 -1.18 12.46
CA ARG A 127 13.75 -2.46 11.75
C ARG A 127 13.39 -3.65 12.65
N LEU A 128 13.38 -3.43 13.97
CA LEU A 128 13.14 -4.49 14.96
C LEU A 128 11.67 -4.76 15.24
N PHE A 129 10.80 -3.80 14.96
CA PHE A 129 9.36 -3.89 15.24
C PHE A 129 8.54 -3.86 13.96
N LEU A 130 7.36 -4.48 14.00
CA LEU A 130 6.36 -4.35 12.95
C LEU A 130 5.81 -2.91 12.96
N GLY A 131 5.58 -2.35 11.77
CA GLY A 131 4.92 -1.07 11.62
C GLY A 131 3.47 -1.11 12.12
N SER A 132 2.95 0.05 12.54
CA SER A 132 1.58 0.15 13.06
C SER A 132 0.53 -0.37 12.06
N GLN A 133 0.66 -0.01 10.78
CA GLN A 133 -0.27 -0.44 9.73
C GLN A 133 -0.18 -1.96 9.48
N THR A 134 1.01 -2.55 9.66
CA THR A 134 1.18 -4.01 9.56
C THR A 134 0.48 -4.72 10.71
N ILE A 135 0.61 -4.22 11.94
CA ILE A 135 -0.07 -4.76 13.12
C ILE A 135 -1.58 -4.65 12.97
N GLU A 136 -2.10 -3.49 12.55
CA GLU A 136 -3.52 -3.26 12.33
C GLU A 136 -4.07 -4.19 11.24
N THR A 137 -3.36 -4.35 10.12
CA THR A 137 -3.75 -5.28 9.06
C THR A 137 -3.79 -6.72 9.56
N LEU A 138 -2.77 -7.18 10.31
CA LEU A 138 -2.75 -8.52 10.90
C LEU A 138 -3.90 -8.75 11.87
N THR A 139 -4.28 -7.73 12.64
CA THR A 139 -5.36 -7.82 13.63
C THR A 139 -6.75 -7.94 12.98
N HIS A 140 -6.99 -7.23 11.89
CA HIS A 140 -8.32 -7.08 11.29
C HIS A 140 -8.51 -7.85 9.99
N SER A 141 -7.46 -8.46 9.45
CA SER A 141 -7.55 -9.17 8.18
C SER A 141 -8.44 -10.40 8.25
N PRO A 142 -9.41 -10.55 7.32
CA PRO A 142 -10.23 -11.76 7.20
C PRO A 142 -9.48 -12.92 6.52
N VAL A 143 -8.30 -12.68 5.99
CA VAL A 143 -7.50 -13.65 5.22
C VAL A 143 -6.05 -13.68 5.73
N PRO A 144 -5.29 -14.75 5.44
CA PRO A 144 -3.86 -14.81 5.78
C PRO A 144 -3.07 -13.61 5.27
N VAL A 145 -2.08 -13.19 6.05
CA VAL A 145 -1.17 -12.08 5.71
C VAL A 145 0.27 -12.58 5.70
N LEU A 146 0.94 -12.42 4.57
CA LEU A 146 2.36 -12.65 4.41
C LEU A 146 3.12 -11.34 4.62
N VAL A 147 3.89 -11.27 5.70
CA VAL A 147 4.71 -10.10 6.04
C VAL A 147 6.14 -10.33 5.60
N VAL A 148 6.64 -9.45 4.70
CA VAL A 148 8.00 -9.49 4.17
C VAL A 148 8.91 -8.53 4.93
N ARG A 149 10.13 -8.99 5.28
CA ARG A 149 11.16 -8.23 6.01
C ARG A 149 12.39 -7.96 5.16
#